data_4a01130672ee429ff4ddcf2a606b6b8a
#
_entry.id   4a01130672ee429ff4ddcf2a606b6b8a
#
_cell.length_a   1.000
_cell.length_b   1.000
_cell.length_c   1.000
_cell.angle_alpha   90.00
_cell.angle_beta   90.00
_cell.angle_gamma   90.00
#
_symmetry.space_group_name_H-M   'P 1'
#
loop_
_entity.id
_entity.type
_entity.pdbx_description
1 polymer ?
#
loop_
_entity_poly.entity_id
_entity_poly.type
_entity_poly.pdbx_seq_one_letter_code
_entity_poly.pdbx_strand_id
1 'polypeptide(L)'
;MKSWDVIVIGSGAGGFAAAVTACCKGLSVLMLEKAPQFGGTSAISGGAVWINDTDQARTQGKSGAADAIKTYLKTIIGEQNYRPDIVDAFVASGREALAFLEKEGAVKYSLRPLSPDYYPDEPGAVDCGRALEVVEYDGRQLGDRFRDLRSPPPGMLLFGGMMVNRVDIQHFLEMRRSLRSLSHCAKLLLRYARDRISHPRGTRLAMGNALIARMATVALRKGMTLWLNVNVLSLVEHQGAVTGVNIECDGQQETLQARCGVVLAAGGFAAGELAARYRPHTREHYSMSPAGNDGAAFRLASALNACEGADLSSNFFWAPVSVLRHADGREERFPHLVTDRAKPGVIAVNQKAERFVNESNSYHHFASAMQSQPENAPCFLICDALAMKRYGLGLARPAPVNNDALIEAGYLHKADSLARLAQQLGLDAQALAGTVARYNRDAAQGEDPQFAKGGNSYNRAMGDPRHQPNACNAPLLKAPFYAITLYTGDLGTSRGLVTSENAQVLNQQRQPIRGLYAVGNDMDSMMAGTYPGPGITLGPALTFGYLSARHMAQQPTPSTGETP
;
A
#
# COMPACT_ATOMS: atom_id res chain seq x y z
N MET A 1 22.46 -24.26 20.51
CA MET A 1 21.78 -23.04 20.02
C MET A 1 21.34 -23.30 18.58
N LYS A 2 20.09 -22.95 18.20
CA LYS A 2 19.63 -23.10 16.82
C LYS A 2 20.25 -21.99 15.97
N SER A 3 20.68 -22.32 14.73
CA SER A 3 21.46 -21.43 13.88
C SER A 3 20.96 -21.44 12.44
N TRP A 4 20.88 -20.28 11.83
CA TRP A 4 20.62 -20.05 10.41
C TRP A 4 21.65 -19.10 9.82
N ASP A 5 21.73 -19.00 8.50
CA ASP A 5 22.55 -17.98 7.87
C ASP A 5 21.88 -16.61 7.99
N VAL A 6 20.57 -16.54 7.72
CA VAL A 6 19.80 -15.30 7.72
C VAL A 6 18.55 -15.47 8.59
N ILE A 7 18.31 -14.49 9.47
CA ILE A 7 17.06 -14.34 10.20
C ILE A 7 16.34 -13.12 9.66
N VAL A 8 15.08 -13.29 9.21
CA VAL A 8 14.22 -12.22 8.71
C VAL A 8 13.11 -11.95 9.72
N ILE A 9 12.99 -10.72 10.21
CA ILE A 9 11.96 -10.29 11.17
C ILE A 9 10.84 -9.57 10.42
N GLY A 10 9.71 -10.25 10.25
CA GLY A 10 8.54 -9.77 9.50
C GLY A 10 8.39 -10.41 8.13
N SER A 11 7.14 -10.67 7.77
CA SER A 11 6.73 -11.44 6.59
C SER A 11 6.09 -10.60 5.48
N GLY A 12 6.42 -9.30 5.41
CA GLY A 12 6.04 -8.42 4.32
C GLY A 12 6.82 -8.70 3.02
N ALA A 13 6.52 -7.97 1.95
CA ALA A 13 7.14 -8.17 0.63
C ALA A 13 8.67 -8.02 0.67
N GLY A 14 9.20 -7.04 1.43
CA GLY A 14 10.64 -6.87 1.59
C GLY A 14 11.31 -8.06 2.29
N GLY A 15 10.69 -8.55 3.37
CA GLY A 15 11.17 -9.74 4.09
C GLY A 15 11.15 -11.00 3.21
N PHE A 16 10.06 -11.22 2.46
CA PHE A 16 10.01 -12.33 1.51
C PHE A 16 10.99 -12.18 0.35
N ALA A 17 11.24 -10.95 -0.16
CA ALA A 17 12.24 -10.74 -1.20
C ALA A 17 13.65 -11.11 -0.70
N ALA A 18 13.99 -10.70 0.52
CA ALA A 18 15.24 -11.09 1.16
C ALA A 18 15.31 -12.62 1.37
N ALA A 19 14.25 -13.22 1.92
CA ALA A 19 14.22 -14.66 2.19
C ALA A 19 14.33 -15.52 0.92
N VAL A 20 13.54 -15.22 -0.13
CA VAL A 20 13.61 -15.92 -1.41
C VAL A 20 15.01 -15.82 -2.00
N THR A 21 15.57 -14.61 -2.03
CA THR A 21 16.89 -14.37 -2.61
C THR A 21 17.98 -15.12 -1.83
N ALA A 22 17.95 -15.06 -0.51
CA ALA A 22 18.90 -15.78 0.34
C ALA A 22 18.81 -17.31 0.13
N CYS A 23 17.60 -17.88 0.13
CA CYS A 23 17.40 -19.31 -0.16
C CYS A 23 17.91 -19.70 -1.56
N CYS A 24 17.66 -18.86 -2.59
CA CYS A 24 18.18 -19.10 -3.95
C CYS A 24 19.70 -19.01 -4.04
N LYS A 25 20.36 -18.32 -3.10
CA LYS A 25 21.82 -18.24 -2.96
C LYS A 25 22.40 -19.36 -2.07
N GLY A 26 21.57 -20.31 -1.63
CA GLY A 26 22.00 -21.45 -0.82
C GLY A 26 22.09 -21.19 0.68
N LEU A 27 21.62 -20.03 1.15
CA LEU A 27 21.62 -19.69 2.57
C LEU A 27 20.39 -20.30 3.27
N SER A 28 20.59 -20.80 4.49
CA SER A 28 19.49 -21.22 5.37
C SER A 28 18.79 -19.98 5.96
N VAL A 29 17.46 -19.96 5.88
CA VAL A 29 16.66 -18.78 6.27
C VAL A 29 15.59 -19.15 7.29
N LEU A 30 15.53 -18.37 8.37
CA LEU A 30 14.42 -18.36 9.30
C LEU A 30 13.66 -17.03 9.17
N MET A 31 12.36 -17.10 8.94
CA MET A 31 11.46 -15.94 8.99
C MET A 31 10.62 -15.98 10.26
N LEU A 32 10.64 -14.89 11.01
CA LEU A 32 9.90 -14.69 12.26
C LEU A 32 8.77 -13.70 12.03
N GLU A 33 7.54 -14.10 12.32
CA GLU A 33 6.35 -13.24 12.23
C GLU A 33 5.65 -13.18 13.59
N LYS A 34 5.39 -11.96 14.05
CA LYS A 34 4.72 -11.70 15.33
C LYS A 34 3.24 -12.11 15.34
N ALA A 35 2.58 -11.93 14.20
CA ALA A 35 1.16 -12.24 14.04
C ALA A 35 0.91 -13.73 13.82
N PRO A 36 -0.33 -14.22 14.08
CA PRO A 36 -0.74 -15.57 13.73
C PRO A 36 -0.89 -15.78 12.21
N GLN A 37 -0.80 -14.72 11.40
CA GLN A 37 -0.88 -14.76 9.96
C GLN A 37 0.26 -13.98 9.34
N PHE A 38 0.88 -14.55 8.30
CA PHE A 38 1.95 -13.89 7.56
C PHE A 38 1.42 -12.97 6.45
N GLY A 39 2.27 -12.06 6.00
CA GLY A 39 2.06 -11.19 4.85
C GLY A 39 1.97 -9.70 5.15
N GLY A 40 1.78 -9.32 6.41
CA GLY A 40 1.77 -7.93 6.87
C GLY A 40 0.82 -7.03 6.07
N THR A 41 1.18 -5.77 5.92
CA THR A 41 0.47 -4.78 5.06
C THR A 41 0.52 -5.18 3.59
N SER A 42 1.59 -5.83 3.15
CA SER A 42 1.76 -6.24 1.75
C SER A 42 0.65 -7.16 1.25
N ALA A 43 0.19 -8.10 2.09
CA ALA A 43 -0.90 -9.03 1.73
C ALA A 43 -2.25 -8.33 1.52
N ILE A 44 -2.50 -7.21 2.18
CA ILE A 44 -3.75 -6.44 2.07
C ILE A 44 -3.65 -5.25 1.12
N SER A 45 -2.51 -5.06 0.47
CA SER A 45 -2.23 -3.97 -0.48
C SER A 45 -2.78 -4.27 -1.88
N GLY A 46 -2.72 -3.26 -2.77
CA GLY A 46 -2.98 -3.45 -4.21
C GLY A 46 -1.96 -4.33 -4.94
N GLY A 47 -0.84 -4.66 -4.33
CA GLY A 47 0.21 -5.52 -4.89
C GLY A 47 1.04 -4.90 -6.02
N ALA A 48 0.76 -3.67 -6.43
CA ALA A 48 1.48 -3.01 -7.50
C ALA A 48 2.92 -2.68 -7.10
N VAL A 49 3.84 -2.72 -8.06
CA VAL A 49 5.21 -2.22 -7.91
C VAL A 49 5.46 -1.08 -8.89
N TRP A 50 6.32 -0.15 -8.51
CA TRP A 50 6.77 0.95 -9.32
C TRP A 50 8.29 0.81 -9.51
N ILE A 51 8.68 0.37 -10.70
CA ILE A 51 10.07 0.08 -11.07
C ILE A 51 10.28 0.53 -12.51
N ASN A 52 11.35 1.28 -12.75
CA ASN A 52 11.67 1.77 -14.08
C ASN A 52 12.28 0.66 -14.95
N ASP A 53 12.07 0.78 -16.27
CA ASP A 53 12.79 0.01 -17.31
C ASP A 53 12.69 -1.52 -17.17
N THR A 54 11.57 -2.04 -16.66
CA THR A 54 11.35 -3.48 -16.50
C THR A 54 11.25 -4.22 -17.84
N ASP A 55 11.44 -5.54 -17.83
CA ASP A 55 11.33 -6.36 -19.05
C ASP A 55 9.95 -6.27 -19.68
N GLN A 56 8.89 -6.15 -18.88
CA GLN A 56 7.52 -5.91 -19.32
C GLN A 56 7.38 -4.56 -20.04
N ALA A 57 8.00 -3.51 -19.52
CA ALA A 57 7.99 -2.20 -20.14
C ALA A 57 8.77 -2.19 -21.46
N ARG A 58 9.95 -2.81 -21.49
CA ARG A 58 10.80 -2.96 -22.69
C ARG A 58 10.07 -3.72 -23.81
N THR A 59 9.42 -4.83 -23.49
CA THR A 59 8.67 -5.64 -24.46
C THR A 59 7.54 -4.86 -25.12
N GLN A 60 6.96 -3.87 -24.41
CA GLN A 60 5.89 -3.01 -24.94
C GLN A 60 6.39 -1.66 -25.49
N GLY A 61 7.71 -1.45 -25.60
CA GLY A 61 8.28 -0.18 -26.06
C GLY A 61 8.03 1.00 -25.12
N LYS A 62 7.84 0.72 -23.82
CA LYS A 62 7.54 1.71 -22.76
C LYS A 62 8.68 1.82 -21.74
N SER A 63 9.89 1.41 -22.11
CA SER A 63 11.07 1.60 -21.28
C SER A 63 11.38 3.09 -21.10
N GLY A 64 11.81 3.47 -19.89
CA GLY A 64 12.20 4.84 -19.55
C GLY A 64 13.70 4.94 -19.28
N ALA A 65 14.32 6.04 -19.71
CA ALA A 65 15.72 6.32 -19.40
C ALA A 65 15.95 6.48 -17.90
N ALA A 66 17.11 6.03 -17.41
CA ALA A 66 17.48 6.16 -15.99
C ALA A 66 17.52 7.63 -15.53
N ASP A 67 17.96 8.54 -16.38
CA ASP A 67 18.03 9.96 -16.05
C ASP A 67 16.64 10.60 -15.92
N ALA A 68 15.66 10.14 -16.70
CA ALA A 68 14.30 10.66 -16.61
C ALA A 68 13.65 10.34 -15.24
N ILE A 69 13.80 9.11 -14.73
CA ILE A 69 13.26 8.78 -13.40
C ILE A 69 14.02 9.51 -12.29
N LYS A 70 15.35 9.67 -12.41
CA LYS A 70 16.14 10.43 -11.41
C LYS A 70 15.73 11.91 -11.39
N THR A 71 15.54 12.52 -12.57
CA THR A 71 15.02 13.89 -12.70
C THR A 71 13.66 14.01 -12.04
N TYR A 72 12.73 13.11 -12.34
CA TYR A 72 11.40 13.09 -11.74
C TYR A 72 11.45 12.99 -10.21
N LEU A 73 12.21 12.03 -9.68
CA LEU A 73 12.34 11.85 -8.23
C LEU A 73 13.02 13.07 -7.58
N LYS A 74 14.07 13.61 -8.17
CA LYS A 74 14.76 14.80 -7.65
C LYS A 74 13.84 16.02 -7.61
N THR A 75 13.01 16.21 -8.64
CA THR A 75 12.04 17.31 -8.70
C THR A 75 11.00 17.23 -7.58
N ILE A 76 10.37 16.06 -7.38
CA ILE A 76 9.28 15.93 -6.40
C ILE A 76 9.76 15.77 -4.96
N ILE A 77 10.93 15.17 -4.73
CA ILE A 77 11.53 14.99 -3.39
C ILE A 77 12.15 16.31 -2.90
N GLY A 78 12.68 17.10 -3.82
CA GLY A 78 13.48 18.28 -3.50
C GLY A 78 14.95 17.93 -3.25
N GLU A 79 15.84 18.80 -3.67
CA GLU A 79 17.28 18.58 -3.68
C GLU A 79 17.87 18.24 -2.31
N GLN A 80 17.36 18.88 -1.28
CA GLN A 80 17.82 18.71 0.13
C GLN A 80 17.51 17.33 0.73
N ASN A 81 16.48 16.64 0.23
CA ASN A 81 16.04 15.33 0.74
C ASN A 81 16.36 14.19 -0.23
N TYR A 82 16.87 14.53 -1.42
CA TYR A 82 17.24 13.54 -2.43
C TYR A 82 18.53 12.81 -2.02
N ARG A 83 18.46 11.48 -1.98
CA ARG A 83 19.61 10.61 -1.63
C ARG A 83 20.08 9.87 -2.89
N PRO A 84 21.10 10.39 -3.58
CA PRO A 84 21.54 9.83 -4.86
C PRO A 84 22.03 8.38 -4.74
N ASP A 85 22.72 8.02 -3.66
CA ASP A 85 23.22 6.68 -3.37
C ASP A 85 22.10 5.62 -3.39
N ILE A 86 21.01 5.89 -2.69
CA ILE A 86 19.86 4.99 -2.57
C ILE A 86 19.02 4.99 -3.85
N VAL A 87 18.80 6.17 -4.47
CA VAL A 87 18.06 6.27 -5.73
C VAL A 87 18.82 5.56 -6.86
N ASP A 88 20.14 5.73 -6.93
CA ASP A 88 20.97 5.07 -7.93
C ASP A 88 20.98 3.55 -7.75
N ALA A 89 21.08 3.05 -6.52
CA ALA A 89 20.96 1.63 -6.22
C ALA A 89 19.61 1.06 -6.66
N PHE A 90 18.51 1.78 -6.37
CA PHE A 90 17.17 1.37 -6.78
C PHE A 90 17.01 1.35 -8.30
N VAL A 91 17.44 2.40 -8.99
CA VAL A 91 17.30 2.52 -10.45
C VAL A 91 18.17 1.47 -11.17
N ALA A 92 19.40 1.24 -10.68
CA ALA A 92 20.31 0.25 -11.26
C ALA A 92 19.86 -1.19 -11.03
N SER A 93 19.33 -1.50 -9.84
CA SER A 93 19.06 -2.89 -9.43
C SER A 93 17.58 -3.30 -9.47
N GLY A 94 16.64 -2.35 -9.60
CA GLY A 94 15.20 -2.66 -9.53
C GLY A 94 14.73 -3.64 -10.60
N ARG A 95 15.17 -3.44 -11.85
CA ARG A 95 14.90 -4.39 -12.95
C ARG A 95 15.51 -5.76 -12.69
N GLU A 96 16.79 -5.81 -12.28
CA GLU A 96 17.50 -7.06 -11.98
C GLU A 96 16.80 -7.83 -10.87
N ALA A 97 16.43 -7.15 -9.77
CA ALA A 97 15.72 -7.75 -8.65
C ALA A 97 14.37 -8.34 -9.07
N LEU A 98 13.59 -7.59 -9.87
CA LEU A 98 12.31 -8.07 -10.37
C LEU A 98 12.48 -9.28 -11.29
N ALA A 99 13.39 -9.21 -12.26
CA ALA A 99 13.68 -10.29 -13.21
C ALA A 99 14.17 -11.54 -12.48
N PHE A 100 15.04 -11.39 -11.47
CA PHE A 100 15.50 -12.50 -10.63
C PHE A 100 14.33 -13.17 -9.90
N LEU A 101 13.47 -12.40 -9.21
CA LEU A 101 12.33 -12.94 -8.48
C LEU A 101 11.30 -13.59 -9.42
N GLU A 102 11.11 -13.07 -10.63
CA GLU A 102 10.24 -13.67 -11.66
C GLU A 102 10.83 -14.99 -12.21
N LYS A 103 12.14 -15.03 -12.48
CA LYS A 103 12.84 -16.25 -12.91
C LYS A 103 12.68 -17.37 -11.88
N GLU A 104 12.78 -17.06 -10.61
CA GLU A 104 12.58 -18.02 -9.52
C GLU A 104 11.09 -18.37 -9.27
N GLY A 105 10.17 -17.71 -9.99
CA GLY A 105 8.73 -17.90 -9.86
C GLY A 105 8.11 -17.27 -8.60
N ALA A 106 8.89 -16.46 -7.87
CA ALA A 106 8.46 -15.85 -6.62
C ALA A 106 7.51 -14.65 -6.83
N VAL A 107 7.58 -14.00 -7.97
CA VAL A 107 6.63 -12.96 -8.38
C VAL A 107 6.23 -13.15 -9.83
N LYS A 108 5.14 -12.52 -10.26
CA LYS A 108 4.77 -12.41 -11.66
C LYS A 108 3.97 -11.13 -11.84
N TYR A 109 4.43 -10.28 -12.74
CA TYR A 109 3.86 -8.97 -12.98
C TYR A 109 3.48 -8.77 -14.45
N SER A 110 2.50 -7.89 -14.66
CA SER A 110 2.17 -7.35 -15.98
C SER A 110 2.19 -5.83 -15.96
N LEU A 111 2.62 -5.21 -17.06
CA LEU A 111 2.61 -3.77 -17.18
C LEU A 111 1.17 -3.25 -17.19
N ARG A 112 0.89 -2.18 -16.44
CA ARG A 112 -0.38 -1.45 -16.56
C ARG A 112 -0.37 -0.64 -17.85
N PRO A 113 -1.38 -0.80 -18.72
CA PRO A 113 -1.39 -0.13 -20.02
C PRO A 113 -1.50 1.39 -19.92
N LEU A 114 -2.18 1.88 -18.88
CA LEU A 114 -2.28 3.32 -18.53
C LEU A 114 -2.18 3.44 -17.01
N SER A 115 -1.10 4.04 -16.56
CA SER A 115 -0.86 4.31 -15.13
C SER A 115 0.11 5.47 -15.00
N PRO A 116 -0.38 6.71 -15.17
CA PRO A 116 0.46 7.90 -15.05
C PRO A 116 1.09 7.99 -13.66
N ASP A 117 2.28 8.54 -13.61
CA ASP A 117 2.89 8.97 -12.36
C ASP A 117 1.97 9.99 -11.66
N TYR A 118 2.08 10.11 -10.33
CA TYR A 118 1.14 10.92 -9.55
C TYR A 118 1.32 12.43 -9.71
N TYR A 119 2.46 12.84 -10.26
CA TYR A 119 2.77 14.22 -10.65
C TYR A 119 3.11 14.23 -12.15
N PRO A 120 2.09 14.05 -13.03
CA PRO A 120 2.34 13.78 -14.46
C PRO A 120 2.85 14.99 -15.23
N ASP A 121 2.71 16.18 -14.67
CA ASP A 121 3.15 17.44 -15.27
C ASP A 121 4.62 17.77 -14.93
N GLU A 122 5.26 16.97 -14.05
CA GLU A 122 6.64 17.21 -13.63
C GLU A 122 7.65 16.59 -14.59
N PRO A 123 8.85 17.21 -14.74
CA PRO A 123 9.90 16.70 -15.61
C PRO A 123 10.26 15.26 -15.32
N GLY A 124 10.31 14.43 -16.36
CA GLY A 124 10.65 13.02 -16.26
C GLY A 124 9.51 12.11 -15.84
N ALA A 125 8.29 12.64 -15.62
CA ALA A 125 7.07 11.84 -15.42
C ALA A 125 6.70 11.05 -16.68
N VAL A 126 5.98 9.94 -16.50
CA VAL A 126 5.48 9.10 -17.61
C VAL A 126 4.03 8.68 -17.37
N ASP A 127 3.28 8.47 -18.46
CA ASP A 127 1.91 7.96 -18.39
C ASP A 127 1.83 6.43 -18.32
N CYS A 128 2.94 5.74 -18.59
CA CYS A 128 3.04 4.28 -18.56
C CYS A 128 4.53 3.88 -18.52
N GLY A 129 4.82 2.67 -18.03
CA GLY A 129 6.16 2.08 -18.10
C GLY A 129 6.77 1.75 -16.73
N ARG A 130 6.30 2.37 -15.64
CA ARG A 130 6.86 2.16 -14.29
C ARG A 130 5.97 1.33 -13.38
N ALA A 131 4.65 1.43 -13.53
CA ALA A 131 3.71 0.72 -12.67
C ALA A 131 3.32 -0.63 -13.26
N LEU A 132 3.52 -1.69 -12.48
CA LEU A 132 3.12 -3.04 -12.81
C LEU A 132 2.10 -3.55 -11.80
N GLU A 133 1.18 -4.40 -12.25
CA GLU A 133 0.23 -5.10 -11.38
C GLU A 133 0.56 -6.59 -11.31
N VAL A 134 0.35 -7.17 -10.13
CA VAL A 134 0.63 -8.57 -9.87
C VAL A 134 -0.39 -9.45 -10.60
N VAL A 135 0.11 -10.50 -11.23
CA VAL A 135 -0.72 -11.53 -11.87
C VAL A 135 -1.28 -12.45 -10.80
N GLU A 136 -2.56 -12.80 -10.95
CA GLU A 136 -3.28 -13.70 -10.06
C GLU A 136 -2.52 -14.98 -9.72
N TYR A 137 -2.85 -15.55 -8.57
CA TYR A 137 -2.22 -16.76 -8.06
C TYR A 137 -3.25 -17.73 -7.51
N ASP A 138 -2.99 -19.01 -7.66
CA ASP A 138 -3.78 -20.07 -7.05
C ASP A 138 -3.27 -20.37 -5.63
N GLY A 139 -4.02 -19.89 -4.63
CA GLY A 139 -3.67 -20.05 -3.22
C GLY A 139 -3.57 -21.50 -2.73
N ARG A 140 -4.17 -22.46 -3.46
CA ARG A 140 -4.05 -23.90 -3.15
C ARG A 140 -2.61 -24.39 -3.17
N GLN A 141 -1.71 -23.70 -3.88
CA GLN A 141 -0.28 -24.04 -3.91
C GLN A 141 0.42 -23.83 -2.57
N LEU A 142 -0.16 -23.08 -1.62
CA LEU A 142 0.33 -22.94 -0.25
C LEU A 142 0.01 -24.16 0.63
N GLY A 143 -0.87 -25.07 0.17
CA GLY A 143 -1.32 -26.20 0.99
C GLY A 143 -1.94 -25.73 2.31
N ASP A 144 -1.57 -26.37 3.41
CA ASP A 144 -2.07 -26.05 4.76
C ASP A 144 -1.76 -24.62 5.19
N ARG A 145 -0.67 -24.02 4.68
CA ARG A 145 -0.28 -22.64 4.98
C ARG A 145 -1.20 -21.58 4.37
N PHE A 146 -2.17 -21.98 3.53
CA PHE A 146 -3.16 -21.03 2.99
C PHE A 146 -3.98 -20.34 4.09
N ARG A 147 -4.28 -21.03 5.18
CA ARG A 147 -4.99 -20.46 6.35
C ARG A 147 -4.18 -19.41 7.10
N ASP A 148 -2.86 -19.50 7.02
CA ASP A 148 -1.91 -18.62 7.69
C ASP A 148 -1.64 -17.34 6.89
N LEU A 149 -2.10 -17.26 5.64
CA LEU A 149 -1.99 -16.05 4.82
C LEU A 149 -3.03 -15.02 5.27
N ARG A 150 -2.56 -13.80 5.60
CA ARG A 150 -3.43 -12.68 6.01
C ARG A 150 -4.50 -12.41 4.96
N SER A 151 -5.76 -12.42 5.38
CA SER A 151 -6.90 -12.09 4.52
C SER A 151 -6.99 -10.58 4.27
N PRO A 152 -7.44 -10.15 3.09
CA PRO A 152 -7.82 -8.76 2.85
C PRO A 152 -8.97 -8.32 3.77
N PRO A 153 -9.12 -7.00 4.03
CA PRO A 153 -10.27 -6.46 4.75
C PRO A 153 -11.59 -6.84 4.07
N PRO A 154 -12.69 -7.05 4.84
CA PRO A 154 -13.98 -7.47 4.30
C PRO A 154 -14.49 -6.58 3.15
N GLY A 155 -14.33 -5.25 3.24
CA GLY A 155 -14.74 -4.29 2.21
C GLY A 155 -14.05 -4.47 0.85
N MET A 156 -12.91 -5.16 0.80
CA MET A 156 -12.19 -5.51 -0.43
C MET A 156 -12.61 -6.87 -1.02
N LEU A 157 -13.49 -7.60 -0.35
CA LEU A 157 -13.96 -8.93 -0.76
C LEU A 157 -15.40 -8.88 -1.26
N LEU A 158 -15.74 -9.67 -2.28
CA LEU A 158 -17.12 -9.93 -2.65
C LEU A 158 -17.61 -11.23 -2.00
N PHE A 159 -18.89 -11.26 -1.64
CA PHE A 159 -19.56 -12.43 -1.04
C PHE A 159 -18.82 -13.02 0.16
N GLY A 160 -18.18 -12.16 0.97
CA GLY A 160 -17.50 -12.55 2.20
C GLY A 160 -16.18 -13.32 2.03
N GLY A 161 -15.61 -13.41 0.82
CA GLY A 161 -14.34 -14.13 0.65
C GLY A 161 -13.78 -14.23 -0.77
N MET A 162 -14.45 -13.68 -1.76
CA MET A 162 -14.00 -13.70 -3.15
C MET A 162 -13.19 -12.45 -3.47
N MET A 163 -11.94 -12.62 -3.87
CA MET A 163 -11.12 -11.53 -4.40
C MET A 163 -11.47 -11.24 -5.86
N VAL A 164 -11.46 -9.96 -6.21
CA VAL A 164 -11.68 -9.47 -7.57
C VAL A 164 -10.62 -8.43 -7.92
N ASN A 165 -10.23 -8.39 -9.19
CA ASN A 165 -9.37 -7.36 -9.75
C ASN A 165 -10.19 -6.30 -10.52
N ARG A 166 -9.52 -5.30 -11.11
CA ARG A 166 -10.18 -4.24 -11.88
C ARG A 166 -10.99 -4.78 -13.07
N VAL A 167 -10.48 -5.79 -13.75
CA VAL A 167 -11.14 -6.42 -14.93
C VAL A 167 -12.41 -7.14 -14.49
N ASP A 168 -12.34 -7.87 -13.37
CA ASP A 168 -13.50 -8.56 -12.81
C ASP A 168 -14.61 -7.57 -12.43
N ILE A 169 -14.24 -6.47 -11.75
CA ILE A 169 -15.21 -5.42 -11.38
C ILE A 169 -15.93 -4.88 -12.62
N GLN A 170 -15.21 -4.64 -13.70
CA GLN A 170 -15.83 -4.20 -14.96
C GLN A 170 -16.81 -5.24 -15.49
N HIS A 171 -16.43 -6.53 -15.50
CA HIS A 171 -17.34 -7.60 -15.93
C HIS A 171 -18.57 -7.71 -15.03
N PHE A 172 -18.45 -7.55 -13.71
CA PHE A 172 -19.61 -7.53 -12.82
C PHE A 172 -20.56 -6.35 -13.12
N LEU A 173 -20.03 -5.17 -13.42
CA LEU A 173 -20.85 -4.01 -13.80
C LEU A 173 -21.54 -4.17 -15.16
N GLU A 174 -20.93 -4.91 -16.08
CA GLU A 174 -21.43 -5.12 -17.44
C GLU A 174 -22.20 -6.46 -17.61
N MET A 175 -22.33 -7.27 -16.55
CA MET A 175 -22.87 -8.63 -16.58
C MET A 175 -24.25 -8.72 -17.24
N ARG A 176 -25.11 -7.69 -17.07
CA ARG A 176 -26.45 -7.64 -17.66
C ARG A 176 -26.49 -7.18 -19.11
N ARG A 177 -25.37 -6.69 -19.66
CA ARG A 177 -25.29 -6.08 -21.00
C ARG A 177 -24.42 -6.87 -21.97
N SER A 178 -23.63 -7.83 -21.48
CA SER A 178 -22.66 -8.58 -22.26
C SER A 178 -22.64 -10.06 -21.88
N LEU A 179 -22.92 -10.96 -22.85
CA LEU A 179 -22.82 -12.41 -22.65
C LEU A 179 -21.39 -12.84 -22.24
N ARG A 180 -20.36 -12.14 -22.76
CA ARG A 180 -18.97 -12.37 -22.37
C ARG A 180 -18.77 -12.07 -20.89
N SER A 181 -19.31 -10.94 -20.42
CA SER A 181 -19.21 -10.55 -19.01
C SER A 181 -20.01 -11.49 -18.11
N LEU A 182 -21.19 -11.91 -18.53
CA LEU A 182 -22.00 -12.91 -17.83
C LEU A 182 -21.24 -14.24 -17.68
N SER A 183 -20.66 -14.75 -18.77
CA SER A 183 -19.86 -15.99 -18.75
C SER A 183 -18.64 -15.87 -17.83
N HIS A 184 -17.94 -14.72 -17.85
CA HIS A 184 -16.80 -14.46 -16.97
C HIS A 184 -17.22 -14.47 -15.50
N CYS A 185 -18.28 -13.75 -15.14
CA CYS A 185 -18.80 -13.71 -13.77
C CYS A 185 -19.29 -15.10 -13.31
N ALA A 186 -20.00 -15.84 -14.17
CA ALA A 186 -20.46 -17.19 -13.85
C ALA A 186 -19.28 -18.13 -13.53
N LYS A 187 -18.21 -18.10 -14.34
CA LYS A 187 -16.99 -18.89 -14.08
C LYS A 187 -16.35 -18.53 -12.74
N LEU A 188 -16.26 -17.24 -12.41
CA LEU A 188 -15.71 -16.79 -11.12
C LEU A 188 -16.56 -17.26 -9.95
N LEU A 189 -17.88 -17.12 -10.04
CA LEU A 189 -18.80 -17.54 -8.98
C LEU A 189 -18.80 -19.07 -8.78
N LEU A 190 -18.80 -19.86 -9.87
CA LEU A 190 -18.70 -21.31 -9.79
C LEU A 190 -17.37 -21.76 -9.17
N ARG A 191 -16.25 -21.13 -9.56
CA ARG A 191 -14.97 -21.40 -8.93
C ARG A 191 -15.01 -21.07 -7.43
N TYR A 192 -15.53 -19.90 -7.07
CA TYR A 192 -15.66 -19.49 -5.69
C TYR A 192 -16.54 -20.45 -4.87
N ALA A 193 -17.71 -20.83 -5.39
CA ALA A 193 -18.59 -21.80 -4.72
C ALA A 193 -17.87 -23.14 -4.47
N ARG A 194 -17.12 -23.64 -5.47
CA ARG A 194 -16.30 -24.85 -5.32
C ARG A 194 -15.20 -24.68 -4.28
N ASP A 195 -14.51 -23.55 -4.28
CA ASP A 195 -13.45 -23.27 -3.31
C ASP A 195 -13.99 -23.28 -1.87
N ARG A 196 -15.23 -22.76 -1.66
CA ARG A 196 -15.87 -22.69 -0.33
C ARG A 196 -16.24 -24.05 0.27
N ILE A 197 -16.20 -25.13 -0.51
CA ILE A 197 -16.43 -26.50 0.01
C ILE A 197 -15.25 -26.94 0.90
N SER A 198 -14.00 -26.55 0.53
CA SER A 198 -12.78 -27.05 1.18
C SER A 198 -11.88 -25.97 1.78
N HIS A 199 -12.19 -24.68 1.54
CA HIS A 199 -11.36 -23.57 1.98
C HIS A 199 -12.22 -22.50 2.70
N PRO A 200 -11.65 -21.76 3.66
CA PRO A 200 -12.37 -20.72 4.40
C PRO A 200 -12.74 -19.51 3.52
N ARG A 201 -12.08 -19.34 2.37
CA ARG A 201 -12.30 -18.26 1.39
C ARG A 201 -11.91 -18.72 -0.01
N GLY A 202 -12.16 -17.87 -1.03
CA GLY A 202 -11.75 -18.14 -2.40
C GLY A 202 -10.24 -18.32 -2.54
N THR A 203 -9.82 -19.31 -3.33
CA THR A 203 -8.41 -19.64 -3.55
C THR A 203 -7.79 -18.90 -4.72
N ARG A 204 -8.59 -18.26 -5.58
CA ARG A 204 -8.07 -17.33 -6.59
C ARG A 204 -7.67 -16.04 -5.91
N LEU A 205 -6.37 -15.84 -5.77
CA LEU A 205 -5.78 -14.68 -5.13
C LEU A 205 -5.41 -13.61 -6.18
N ALA A 206 -5.60 -12.35 -5.80
CA ALA A 206 -5.25 -11.19 -6.59
C ALA A 206 -4.50 -10.17 -5.71
N MET A 207 -3.94 -9.12 -6.31
CA MET A 207 -3.33 -8.01 -5.60
C MET A 207 -2.23 -8.48 -4.62
N GLY A 208 -2.08 -7.85 -3.45
CA GLY A 208 -1.07 -8.19 -2.46
C GLY A 208 -1.13 -9.63 -1.94
N ASN A 209 -2.34 -10.22 -1.89
CA ASN A 209 -2.49 -11.63 -1.53
C ASN A 209 -1.83 -12.58 -2.55
N ALA A 210 -1.96 -12.29 -3.86
CA ALA A 210 -1.29 -13.06 -4.91
C ALA A 210 0.25 -12.91 -4.82
N LEU A 211 0.73 -11.71 -4.54
CA LEU A 211 2.16 -11.43 -4.36
C LEU A 211 2.73 -12.27 -3.23
N ILE A 212 2.19 -12.11 -2.03
CA ILE A 212 2.71 -12.76 -0.83
C ILE A 212 2.56 -14.29 -0.90
N ALA A 213 1.41 -14.79 -1.38
CA ALA A 213 1.20 -16.23 -1.53
C ALA A 213 2.23 -16.87 -2.47
N ARG A 214 2.53 -16.23 -3.59
CA ARG A 214 3.52 -16.71 -4.56
C ARG A 214 4.92 -16.71 -3.96
N MET A 215 5.33 -15.62 -3.31
CA MET A 215 6.64 -15.51 -2.65
C MET A 215 6.81 -16.54 -1.54
N ALA A 216 5.78 -16.68 -0.67
CA ALA A 216 5.79 -17.66 0.40
C ALA A 216 5.89 -19.10 -0.13
N THR A 217 5.14 -19.43 -1.19
CA THR A 217 5.21 -20.77 -1.80
C THR A 217 6.63 -21.09 -2.27
N VAL A 218 7.30 -20.14 -2.93
CA VAL A 218 8.68 -20.37 -3.44
C VAL A 218 9.66 -20.44 -2.28
N ALA A 219 9.61 -19.54 -1.31
CA ALA A 219 10.49 -19.54 -0.15
C ALA A 219 10.40 -20.85 0.65
N LEU A 220 9.18 -21.31 0.93
CA LEU A 220 8.94 -22.57 1.65
C LEU A 220 9.45 -23.79 0.85
N ARG A 221 9.22 -23.84 -0.47
CA ARG A 221 9.74 -24.91 -1.33
C ARG A 221 11.28 -24.94 -1.38
N LYS A 222 11.94 -23.80 -1.20
CA LYS A 222 13.39 -23.67 -1.14
C LYS A 222 13.97 -23.88 0.27
N GLY A 223 13.14 -24.29 1.23
CA GLY A 223 13.60 -24.69 2.57
C GLY A 223 13.59 -23.56 3.61
N MET A 224 12.98 -22.41 3.33
CA MET A 224 12.78 -21.38 4.36
C MET A 224 11.92 -21.93 5.51
N THR A 225 12.37 -21.71 6.73
CA THR A 225 11.58 -21.97 7.94
C THR A 225 10.75 -20.72 8.28
N LEU A 226 9.45 -20.89 8.53
CA LEU A 226 8.54 -19.80 8.94
C LEU A 226 7.94 -20.11 10.31
N TRP A 227 8.22 -19.23 11.28
CA TRP A 227 7.59 -19.27 12.60
C TRP A 227 6.62 -18.08 12.76
N LEU A 228 5.41 -18.39 13.21
CA LEU A 228 4.35 -17.41 13.53
C LEU A 228 4.21 -17.27 15.04
N ASN A 229 3.58 -16.18 15.51
CA ASN A 229 3.39 -15.86 16.93
C ASN A 229 4.71 -15.74 17.70
N VAL A 230 5.76 -15.24 17.06
CA VAL A 230 7.08 -15.05 17.68
C VAL A 230 7.36 -13.57 17.91
N ASN A 231 7.61 -13.22 19.17
CA ASN A 231 8.04 -11.88 19.52
C ASN A 231 9.56 -11.82 19.60
N VAL A 232 10.17 -10.87 18.87
CA VAL A 232 11.63 -10.62 18.95
C VAL A 232 11.86 -9.59 20.04
N LEU A 233 12.64 -9.95 21.05
CA LEU A 233 12.88 -9.16 22.25
C LEU A 233 14.08 -8.22 22.08
N SER A 234 15.18 -8.73 21.54
CA SER A 234 16.42 -7.96 21.32
C SER A 234 17.29 -8.57 20.21
N LEU A 235 18.21 -7.78 19.68
CA LEU A 235 19.29 -8.24 18.83
C LEU A 235 20.45 -8.76 19.71
N VAL A 236 21.16 -9.77 19.23
CA VAL A 236 22.38 -10.28 19.85
C VAL A 236 23.56 -9.66 19.14
N GLU A 237 24.39 -8.93 19.87
CA GLU A 237 25.62 -8.33 19.37
C GLU A 237 26.84 -9.09 19.87
N HIS A 238 27.80 -9.29 19.00
CA HIS A 238 29.13 -9.79 19.35
C HIS A 238 30.20 -9.06 18.53
N GLN A 239 31.16 -8.45 19.21
CA GLN A 239 32.28 -7.70 18.59
C GLN A 239 31.85 -6.64 17.55
N GLY A 240 30.80 -5.88 17.86
CA GLY A 240 30.26 -4.83 16.98
C GLY A 240 29.48 -5.35 15.76
N ALA A 241 29.10 -6.64 15.76
CA ALA A 241 28.26 -7.23 14.71
C ALA A 241 26.99 -7.86 15.30
N VAL A 242 25.88 -7.75 14.60
CA VAL A 242 24.65 -8.48 14.94
C VAL A 242 24.79 -9.92 14.50
N THR A 243 24.71 -10.85 15.45
CA THR A 243 24.95 -12.30 15.26
C THR A 243 23.73 -13.15 15.59
N GLY A 244 22.59 -12.53 15.92
CA GLY A 244 21.37 -13.26 16.24
C GLY A 244 20.29 -12.41 16.87
N VAL A 245 19.30 -13.09 17.42
CA VAL A 245 18.15 -12.49 18.09
C VAL A 245 17.76 -13.28 19.33
N ASN A 246 17.26 -12.57 20.36
CA ASN A 246 16.52 -13.19 21.46
C ASN A 246 15.03 -13.10 21.16
N ILE A 247 14.34 -14.21 21.27
CA ILE A 247 12.91 -14.32 20.97
C ILE A 247 12.12 -14.80 22.17
N GLU A 248 10.81 -14.57 22.14
CA GLU A 248 9.83 -15.21 22.98
C GLU A 248 8.79 -15.92 22.10
N CYS A 249 8.59 -17.21 22.34
CA CYS A 249 7.60 -18.04 21.68
C CYS A 249 6.93 -18.94 22.74
N ASP A 250 5.60 -18.93 22.80
CA ASP A 250 4.82 -19.70 23.77
C ASP A 250 5.28 -19.52 25.24
N GLY A 251 5.68 -18.30 25.60
CA GLY A 251 6.17 -17.93 26.94
C GLY A 251 7.58 -18.40 27.26
N GLN A 252 8.28 -19.01 26.31
CA GLN A 252 9.68 -19.43 26.44
C GLN A 252 10.60 -18.47 25.68
N GLN A 253 11.70 -18.09 26.32
CA GLN A 253 12.74 -17.29 25.68
C GLN A 253 13.84 -18.19 25.11
N GLU A 254 14.26 -17.88 23.91
CA GLU A 254 15.33 -18.60 23.20
C GLU A 254 16.25 -17.61 22.45
N THR A 255 17.53 -17.91 22.39
CA THR A 255 18.51 -17.19 21.56
C THR A 255 18.73 -17.95 20.26
N LEU A 256 18.57 -17.25 19.13
CA LEU A 256 18.78 -17.79 17.78
C LEU A 256 19.98 -17.10 17.13
N GLN A 257 20.84 -17.87 16.48
CA GLN A 257 22.02 -17.34 15.79
C GLN A 257 21.76 -17.09 14.30
N ALA A 258 22.30 -15.96 13.79
CA ALA A 258 22.34 -15.58 12.39
C ALA A 258 23.79 -15.41 11.94
N ARG A 259 24.30 -16.30 11.08
CA ARG A 259 25.71 -16.30 10.67
C ARG A 259 26.06 -15.18 9.70
N CYS A 260 25.12 -14.79 8.82
CA CYS A 260 25.31 -13.74 7.81
C CYS A 260 24.62 -12.44 8.17
N GLY A 261 23.54 -12.50 8.97
CA GLY A 261 22.86 -11.29 9.45
C GLY A 261 21.37 -11.43 9.72
N VAL A 262 20.82 -10.33 10.24
CA VAL A 262 19.41 -10.15 10.58
C VAL A 262 18.82 -9.06 9.69
N VAL A 263 17.64 -9.34 9.10
CA VAL A 263 16.89 -8.39 8.25
C VAL A 263 15.66 -7.93 9.01
N LEU A 264 15.58 -6.63 9.28
CA LEU A 264 14.40 -5.95 9.83
C LEU A 264 13.41 -5.68 8.69
N ALA A 265 12.22 -6.27 8.76
CA ALA A 265 11.14 -6.17 7.76
C ALA A 265 9.75 -6.15 8.43
N ALA A 266 9.67 -5.58 9.66
CA ALA A 266 8.50 -5.57 10.53
C ALA A 266 7.41 -4.57 10.10
N GLY A 267 7.69 -3.71 9.10
CA GLY A 267 6.70 -2.86 8.43
C GLY A 267 6.50 -1.47 9.02
N GLY A 268 7.48 -0.95 9.77
CA GLY A 268 7.47 0.41 10.32
C GLY A 268 6.68 0.53 11.63
N PHE A 269 6.23 1.76 11.94
CA PHE A 269 5.66 2.09 13.26
C PHE A 269 4.24 2.70 13.21
N ALA A 270 3.51 2.52 12.10
CA ALA A 270 2.25 3.23 11.88
C ALA A 270 1.13 2.87 12.88
N ALA A 271 1.19 1.71 13.52
CA ALA A 271 0.20 1.26 14.51
C ALA A 271 0.69 1.37 15.97
N GLY A 272 1.95 1.75 16.20
CA GLY A 272 2.54 1.83 17.53
C GLY A 272 2.48 3.22 18.17
N GLU A 273 2.92 3.32 19.43
CA GLU A 273 3.02 4.58 20.19
C GLU A 273 3.95 5.59 19.50
N LEU A 274 5.01 5.11 18.87
CA LEU A 274 5.96 5.96 18.13
C LEU A 274 5.25 6.77 17.04
N ALA A 275 4.17 6.26 16.47
CA ALA A 275 3.38 6.96 15.47
C ALA A 275 2.80 8.28 15.99
N ALA A 276 2.39 8.35 17.26
CA ALA A 276 1.81 9.56 17.85
C ALA A 276 2.80 10.74 17.84
N ARG A 277 4.11 10.46 17.93
CA ARG A 277 5.17 11.49 17.89
C ARG A 277 5.28 12.18 16.53
N TYR A 278 4.98 11.44 15.45
CA TYR A 278 5.23 11.89 14.07
C TYR A 278 3.95 12.12 13.26
N ARG A 279 2.78 11.87 13.86
CA ARG A 279 1.49 12.21 13.23
C ARG A 279 1.20 13.69 13.37
N PRO A 280 0.58 14.31 12.38
CA PRO A 280 -0.02 15.63 12.56
C PRO A 280 -1.05 15.61 13.69
N HIS A 281 -1.24 16.75 14.34
CA HIS A 281 -2.18 16.92 15.46
C HIS A 281 -3.66 16.93 15.01
N THR A 282 -4.05 15.99 14.16
CA THR A 282 -5.45 15.77 13.79
C THR A 282 -6.15 14.96 14.87
N ARG A 283 -7.40 15.31 15.17
CA ARG A 283 -8.17 14.69 16.27
C ARG A 283 -8.40 13.19 16.07
N GLU A 284 -8.56 12.74 14.82
CA GLU A 284 -8.82 11.33 14.47
C GLU A 284 -7.94 10.92 13.29
N HIS A 285 -7.23 9.80 13.43
CA HIS A 285 -6.35 9.24 12.42
C HIS A 285 -6.49 7.73 12.37
N TYR A 286 -6.69 7.16 11.19
CA TYR A 286 -6.95 5.74 10.99
C TYR A 286 -5.90 5.11 10.07
N SER A 287 -4.89 4.47 10.65
CA SER A 287 -3.91 3.71 9.88
C SER A 287 -4.54 2.46 9.24
N MET A 288 -4.17 2.18 7.99
CA MET A 288 -4.50 0.91 7.32
C MET A 288 -3.48 -0.19 7.63
N SER A 289 -2.44 0.12 8.40
CA SER A 289 -1.43 -0.85 8.82
C SER A 289 -1.98 -1.81 9.87
N PRO A 290 -1.57 -3.09 9.84
CA PRO A 290 -1.86 -4.04 10.92
C PRO A 290 -1.27 -3.58 12.25
N ALA A 291 -1.90 -3.99 13.36
CA ALA A 291 -1.44 -3.65 14.72
C ALA A 291 0.02 -4.07 15.02
N GLY A 292 0.52 -5.08 14.32
CA GLY A 292 1.91 -5.53 14.46
C GLY A 292 2.97 -4.56 13.91
N ASN A 293 2.57 -3.55 13.13
CA ASN A 293 3.49 -2.50 12.65
C ASN A 293 3.71 -1.44 13.76
N ASP A 294 4.22 -1.87 14.90
CA ASP A 294 4.31 -1.12 16.15
C ASP A 294 5.68 -0.47 16.42
N GLY A 295 6.58 -0.47 15.44
CA GLY A 295 7.93 0.09 15.55
C GLY A 295 8.93 -0.86 16.20
N ALA A 296 8.70 -2.17 16.17
CA ALA A 296 9.62 -3.17 16.72
C ALA A 296 11.05 -3.01 16.16
N ALA A 297 11.20 -2.81 14.85
CA ALA A 297 12.51 -2.61 14.21
C ALA A 297 13.26 -1.39 14.78
N PHE A 298 12.55 -0.29 15.04
CA PHE A 298 13.14 0.90 15.65
C PHE A 298 13.63 0.62 17.05
N ARG A 299 12.82 -0.04 17.89
CA ARG A 299 13.23 -0.40 19.26
C ARG A 299 14.44 -1.33 19.26
N LEU A 300 14.47 -2.31 18.38
CA LEU A 300 15.59 -3.25 18.26
C LEU A 300 16.88 -2.55 17.81
N ALA A 301 16.79 -1.67 16.81
CA ALA A 301 17.95 -0.99 16.24
C ALA A 301 18.46 0.17 17.10
N SER A 302 17.60 0.83 17.88
CA SER A 302 17.99 1.93 18.75
C SER A 302 19.01 1.52 19.81
N ALA A 303 18.95 0.27 20.28
CA ALA A 303 19.93 -0.29 21.21
C ALA A 303 21.37 -0.32 20.64
N LEU A 304 21.50 -0.28 19.32
CA LEU A 304 22.76 -0.27 18.58
C LEU A 304 23.11 1.13 18.01
N ASN A 305 22.49 2.18 18.52
CA ASN A 305 22.67 3.55 18.04
C ASN A 305 22.40 3.70 16.52
N ALA A 306 21.42 2.98 15.99
CA ALA A 306 21.01 3.11 14.60
C ALA A 306 20.53 4.53 14.29
N CYS A 307 20.83 5.01 13.08
CA CYS A 307 20.39 6.31 12.60
C CYS A 307 18.96 6.20 12.05
N GLU A 308 18.06 7.04 12.55
CA GLU A 308 16.73 7.20 12.04
C GLU A 308 16.70 8.23 10.90
N GLY A 309 15.75 8.09 9.96
CA GLY A 309 15.48 9.08 8.94
C GLY A 309 15.10 10.44 9.51
N ALA A 310 15.22 11.48 8.70
CA ALA A 310 14.86 12.83 9.11
C ALA A 310 13.35 12.94 9.45
N ASP A 311 13.01 13.88 10.33
CA ASP A 311 11.62 14.26 10.57
C ASP A 311 11.20 15.22 9.44
N LEU A 312 10.39 14.70 8.51
CA LEU A 312 9.92 15.40 7.34
C LEU A 312 8.47 15.85 7.52
N SER A 313 8.00 16.72 6.64
CA SER A 313 6.58 17.11 6.61
C SER A 313 5.63 15.93 6.39
N SER A 314 6.14 14.81 5.89
CA SER A 314 5.37 13.59 5.64
C SER A 314 6.16 12.35 6.10
N ASN A 315 5.96 11.96 7.34
CA ASN A 315 6.58 10.75 7.92
C ASN A 315 5.81 9.47 7.60
N PHE A 316 4.68 9.59 6.90
CA PHE A 316 3.79 8.49 6.53
C PHE A 316 3.38 8.59 5.05
N PHE A 317 2.96 7.48 4.49
CA PHE A 317 2.27 7.42 3.20
C PHE A 317 0.78 7.66 3.41
N TRP A 318 0.36 8.92 3.30
CA TRP A 318 -0.98 9.37 3.64
C TRP A 318 -2.06 8.81 2.71
N ALA A 319 -3.23 8.53 3.27
CA ALA A 319 -4.43 8.18 2.53
C ALA A 319 -5.68 8.64 3.28
N PRO A 320 -6.73 9.13 2.60
CA PRO A 320 -8.01 9.39 3.24
C PRO A 320 -8.73 8.08 3.51
N VAL A 321 -9.34 7.97 4.70
CA VAL A 321 -10.00 6.74 5.18
C VAL A 321 -11.39 7.07 5.68
N SER A 322 -12.39 6.26 5.31
CA SER A 322 -13.70 6.25 5.97
C SER A 322 -13.83 5.05 6.90
N VAL A 323 -14.66 5.18 7.94
CA VAL A 323 -14.78 4.17 9.00
C VAL A 323 -16.25 3.80 9.19
N LEU A 324 -16.57 2.54 8.96
CA LEU A 324 -17.85 1.95 9.35
C LEU A 324 -17.71 1.37 10.76
N ARG A 325 -18.52 1.88 11.67
CA ARG A 325 -18.61 1.36 13.05
C ARG A 325 -19.79 0.41 13.15
N HIS A 326 -19.49 -0.87 13.41
CA HIS A 326 -20.51 -1.90 13.62
C HIS A 326 -21.10 -1.83 15.02
N ALA A 327 -22.32 -2.33 15.19
CA ALA A 327 -23.02 -2.35 16.49
C ALA A 327 -22.26 -3.15 17.58
N ASP A 328 -21.41 -4.09 17.20
CA ASP A 328 -20.54 -4.87 18.09
C ASP A 328 -19.22 -4.17 18.46
N GLY A 329 -19.06 -2.90 18.06
CA GLY A 329 -17.87 -2.09 18.33
C GLY A 329 -16.70 -2.31 17.37
N ARG A 330 -16.82 -3.21 16.39
CA ARG A 330 -15.79 -3.39 15.36
C ARG A 330 -15.79 -2.19 14.40
N GLU A 331 -14.59 -1.78 13.99
CA GLU A 331 -14.39 -0.79 12.93
C GLU A 331 -13.98 -1.47 11.63
N GLU A 332 -14.64 -1.13 10.54
CA GLU A 332 -14.22 -1.46 9.18
C GLU A 332 -13.72 -0.20 8.49
N ARG A 333 -12.44 -0.19 8.11
CA ARG A 333 -11.76 0.94 7.48
C ARG A 333 -11.70 0.76 5.98
N PHE A 334 -12.01 1.79 5.23
CA PHE A 334 -11.94 1.79 3.78
C PHE A 334 -11.04 2.93 3.29
N PRO A 335 -9.92 2.62 2.60
CA PRO A 335 -9.04 3.65 2.05
C PRO A 335 -9.54 4.14 0.69
N HIS A 336 -9.69 5.44 0.53
CA HIS A 336 -10.17 6.08 -0.70
C HIS A 336 -9.02 6.33 -1.66
N LEU A 337 -8.54 5.29 -2.34
CA LEU A 337 -7.35 5.34 -3.18
C LEU A 337 -7.67 5.73 -4.64
N VAL A 338 -8.60 4.97 -5.28
CA VAL A 338 -8.76 5.05 -6.74
C VAL A 338 -10.21 4.97 -7.24
N THR A 339 -11.20 4.60 -6.41
CA THR A 339 -12.50 4.15 -6.90
C THR A 339 -13.57 5.22 -6.96
N ASP A 340 -13.47 6.30 -6.21
CA ASP A 340 -14.56 7.26 -5.97
C ASP A 340 -14.18 8.73 -6.18
N ARG A 341 -13.15 9.25 -5.51
CA ARG A 341 -12.83 10.68 -5.44
C ARG A 341 -12.73 11.38 -6.81
N ALA A 342 -12.17 10.71 -7.80
CA ALA A 342 -11.98 11.26 -9.14
C ALA A 342 -13.21 11.10 -10.05
N LYS A 343 -14.29 10.47 -9.59
CA LYS A 343 -15.45 10.19 -10.44
C LYS A 343 -16.28 11.45 -10.69
N PRO A 344 -16.90 11.58 -11.90
CA PRO A 344 -17.79 12.70 -12.21
C PRO A 344 -18.95 12.76 -11.21
N GLY A 345 -19.29 13.98 -10.77
CA GLY A 345 -20.35 14.19 -9.80
C GLY A 345 -19.99 13.87 -8.35
N VAL A 346 -18.69 13.81 -8.05
CA VAL A 346 -18.15 13.65 -6.69
C VAL A 346 -17.26 14.84 -6.34
N ILE A 347 -17.48 15.47 -5.20
CA ILE A 347 -16.65 16.55 -4.65
C ILE A 347 -16.33 16.30 -3.19
N ALA A 348 -15.28 16.91 -2.69
CA ALA A 348 -14.93 16.91 -1.27
C ALA A 348 -15.08 18.32 -0.67
N VAL A 349 -15.71 18.41 0.49
CA VAL A 349 -15.81 19.67 1.23
C VAL A 349 -15.29 19.50 2.66
N ASN A 350 -14.69 20.56 3.19
CA ASN A 350 -14.20 20.66 4.55
C ASN A 350 -15.36 21.02 5.54
N GLN A 351 -15.01 21.26 6.80
CA GLN A 351 -15.97 21.62 7.86
C GLN A 351 -16.61 23.01 7.67
N LYS A 352 -16.06 23.86 6.76
CA LYS A 352 -16.66 25.12 6.33
C LYS A 352 -17.55 24.96 5.08
N ALA A 353 -17.80 23.73 4.66
CA ALA A 353 -18.51 23.39 3.42
C ALA A 353 -17.83 23.92 2.14
N GLU A 354 -16.51 24.09 2.15
CA GLU A 354 -15.71 24.58 1.03
C GLU A 354 -14.86 23.45 0.44
N ARG A 355 -14.70 23.43 -0.89
CA ARG A 355 -13.68 22.57 -1.53
C ARG A 355 -12.30 23.12 -1.17
N PHE A 356 -11.34 22.23 -0.97
CA PHE A 356 -9.99 22.58 -0.50
C PHE A 356 -8.87 21.90 -1.29
N VAL A 357 -9.21 21.03 -2.25
CA VAL A 357 -8.22 20.26 -3.03
C VAL A 357 -8.84 19.73 -4.33
N ASN A 358 -8.01 19.40 -5.30
CA ASN A 358 -8.41 18.59 -6.45
C ASN A 358 -8.64 17.13 -5.98
N GLU A 359 -9.88 16.69 -5.99
CA GLU A 359 -10.27 15.34 -5.53
C GLU A 359 -9.68 14.23 -6.40
N SER A 360 -9.32 14.54 -7.65
CA SER A 360 -8.74 13.59 -8.58
C SER A 360 -7.23 13.39 -8.42
N ASN A 361 -6.56 14.23 -7.63
CA ASN A 361 -5.16 14.04 -7.30
C ASN A 361 -4.94 12.75 -6.49
N SER A 362 -3.68 12.32 -6.39
CA SER A 362 -3.32 11.12 -5.65
C SER A 362 -3.87 11.17 -4.21
N TYR A 363 -4.17 10.01 -3.66
CA TYR A 363 -4.67 9.89 -2.28
C TYR A 363 -3.69 10.49 -1.27
N HIS A 364 -2.39 10.41 -1.52
CA HIS A 364 -1.37 11.02 -0.69
C HIS A 364 -1.47 12.55 -0.71
N HIS A 365 -1.59 13.15 -1.90
CA HIS A 365 -1.77 14.60 -2.05
C HIS A 365 -3.08 15.07 -1.40
N PHE A 366 -4.19 14.33 -1.62
CA PHE A 366 -5.47 14.64 -1.02
C PHE A 366 -5.40 14.62 0.52
N ALA A 367 -4.82 13.56 1.10
CA ALA A 367 -4.70 13.44 2.55
C ALA A 367 -3.69 14.43 3.15
N SER A 368 -2.66 14.84 2.40
CA SER A 368 -1.77 15.95 2.79
C SER A 368 -2.54 17.27 2.85
N ALA A 369 -3.43 17.54 1.88
CA ALA A 369 -4.30 18.72 1.91
C ALA A 369 -5.31 18.68 3.07
N MET A 370 -5.80 17.50 3.48
CA MET A 370 -6.62 17.35 4.69
C MET A 370 -5.88 17.82 5.96
N GLN A 371 -4.54 17.69 5.99
CA GLN A 371 -3.72 18.03 7.14
C GLN A 371 -3.20 19.47 7.11
N SER A 372 -3.39 20.19 6.01
CA SER A 372 -2.86 21.55 5.83
C SER A 372 -3.56 22.61 6.67
N GLN A 373 -4.83 22.37 7.03
CA GLN A 373 -5.64 23.26 7.87
C GLN A 373 -6.54 22.44 8.80
N PRO A 374 -6.81 22.88 10.03
CA PRO A 374 -7.64 22.14 10.99
C PRO A 374 -9.05 21.83 10.50
N GLU A 375 -9.65 22.72 9.71
CA GLU A 375 -10.99 22.58 9.15
C GLU A 375 -11.09 21.56 8.02
N ASN A 376 -9.98 21.13 7.43
CA ASN A 376 -9.96 20.17 6.32
C ASN A 376 -10.07 18.71 6.78
N ALA A 377 -9.98 18.44 8.09
CA ALA A 377 -10.13 17.09 8.63
C ALA A 377 -10.95 17.09 9.94
N PRO A 378 -12.02 16.23 10.03
CA PRO A 378 -12.54 15.40 8.95
C PRO A 378 -13.16 16.22 7.81
N CYS A 379 -13.25 15.63 6.61
CA CYS A 379 -13.95 16.22 5.47
C CYS A 379 -15.05 15.29 4.95
N PHE A 380 -15.86 15.78 4.03
CA PHE A 380 -17.00 15.03 3.51
C PHE A 380 -16.88 14.85 2.00
N LEU A 381 -16.95 13.59 1.55
CA LEU A 381 -17.04 13.26 0.13
C LEU A 381 -18.52 13.20 -0.24
N ILE A 382 -18.96 14.08 -1.15
CA ILE A 382 -20.37 14.28 -1.50
C ILE A 382 -20.59 13.88 -2.95
N CYS A 383 -21.73 13.22 -3.24
CA CYS A 383 -22.17 12.96 -4.60
C CYS A 383 -23.70 13.03 -4.74
N ASP A 384 -24.16 13.06 -5.97
CA ASP A 384 -25.59 12.99 -6.31
C ASP A 384 -26.07 11.56 -6.61
N ALA A 385 -27.37 11.39 -6.86
CA ALA A 385 -27.97 10.09 -7.16
C ALA A 385 -27.41 9.43 -8.42
N LEU A 386 -26.95 10.18 -9.41
CA LEU A 386 -26.39 9.62 -10.64
C LEU A 386 -25.00 9.06 -10.40
N ALA A 387 -24.15 9.81 -9.73
CA ALA A 387 -22.82 9.39 -9.37
C ALA A 387 -22.88 8.17 -8.41
N MET A 388 -23.74 8.22 -7.40
CA MET A 388 -23.97 7.09 -6.49
C MET A 388 -24.43 5.83 -7.22
N LYS A 389 -25.39 5.95 -8.13
CA LYS A 389 -25.90 4.83 -8.94
C LYS A 389 -24.81 4.20 -9.82
N ARG A 390 -23.89 5.02 -10.35
CA ARG A 390 -22.92 4.60 -11.35
C ARG A 390 -21.61 4.10 -10.73
N TYR A 391 -21.15 4.77 -9.66
CA TYR A 391 -19.81 4.55 -9.10
C TYR A 391 -19.82 4.05 -7.66
N GLY A 392 -20.89 4.30 -6.91
CA GLY A 392 -20.89 4.11 -5.46
C GLY A 392 -20.09 5.19 -4.73
N LEU A 393 -19.88 5.00 -3.42
CA LEU A 393 -19.12 5.91 -2.57
C LEU A 393 -18.52 5.16 -1.38
N GLY A 394 -17.22 4.93 -1.37
CA GLY A 394 -16.55 4.13 -0.34
C GLY A 394 -17.07 2.69 -0.28
N LEU A 395 -17.55 2.26 0.89
CA LEU A 395 -18.18 0.94 1.08
C LEU A 395 -19.54 0.83 0.40
N ALA A 396 -20.21 1.96 0.14
CA ALA A 396 -21.50 1.96 -0.56
C ALA A 396 -21.32 1.61 -2.04
N ARG A 397 -21.89 0.49 -2.44
CA ARG A 397 -21.72 -0.08 -3.79
C ARG A 397 -22.67 0.56 -4.79
N PRO A 398 -22.29 0.64 -6.08
CA PRO A 398 -23.17 1.13 -7.13
C PRO A 398 -24.40 0.24 -7.30
N ALA A 399 -25.47 0.78 -7.92
CA ALA A 399 -26.66 0.01 -8.20
C ALA A 399 -26.36 -1.27 -9.01
N PRO A 400 -27.06 -2.38 -8.75
CA PRO A 400 -28.31 -2.49 -8.00
C PRO A 400 -28.17 -2.85 -6.50
N VAL A 401 -27.00 -2.66 -5.90
CA VAL A 401 -26.77 -3.03 -4.49
C VAL A 401 -27.55 -2.11 -3.56
N ASN A 402 -28.26 -2.69 -2.59
CA ASN A 402 -28.88 -1.93 -1.51
C ASN A 402 -27.84 -1.52 -0.47
N ASN A 403 -27.83 -0.24 -0.10
CA ASN A 403 -26.92 0.37 0.85
C ASN A 403 -27.63 0.83 2.15
N ASP A 404 -28.88 0.42 2.41
CA ASP A 404 -29.66 0.88 3.56
C ASP A 404 -28.97 0.56 4.89
N ALA A 405 -28.35 -0.60 5.03
CA ALA A 405 -27.57 -0.96 6.21
C ALA A 405 -26.41 0.01 6.50
N LEU A 406 -25.80 0.62 5.49
CA LEU A 406 -24.75 1.63 5.66
C LEU A 406 -25.35 2.99 6.08
N ILE A 407 -26.59 3.28 5.67
CA ILE A 407 -27.32 4.47 6.12
C ILE A 407 -27.72 4.31 7.58
N GLU A 408 -28.30 3.16 7.96
CA GLU A 408 -28.68 2.84 9.33
C GLU A 408 -27.48 2.84 10.30
N ALA A 409 -26.32 2.39 9.84
CA ALA A 409 -25.08 2.42 10.61
C ALA A 409 -24.42 3.82 10.67
N GLY A 410 -25.01 4.85 10.04
CA GLY A 410 -24.47 6.22 10.02
C GLY A 410 -23.19 6.40 9.19
N TYR A 411 -22.80 5.40 8.40
CA TYR A 411 -21.65 5.50 7.49
C TYR A 411 -21.97 6.32 6.23
N LEU A 412 -23.16 6.10 5.65
CA LEU A 412 -23.63 6.79 4.44
C LEU A 412 -24.77 7.74 4.81
N HIS A 413 -24.56 9.02 4.65
CA HIS A 413 -25.61 10.03 4.75
C HIS A 413 -26.40 10.13 3.45
N LYS A 414 -27.72 10.26 3.54
CA LYS A 414 -28.64 10.40 2.39
C LYS A 414 -29.67 11.46 2.68
N ALA A 415 -29.88 12.40 1.77
CA ALA A 415 -30.87 13.47 1.93
C ALA A 415 -31.44 13.90 0.57
N ASP A 416 -32.70 14.35 0.60
CA ASP A 416 -33.43 14.79 -0.59
C ASP A 416 -33.05 16.22 -1.05
N SER A 417 -32.26 16.93 -0.25
CA SER A 417 -31.74 18.25 -0.59
C SER A 417 -30.36 18.47 0.03
N LEU A 418 -29.57 19.39 -0.57
CA LEU A 418 -28.27 19.80 -0.02
C LEU A 418 -28.43 20.45 1.37
N ALA A 419 -29.51 21.16 1.63
CA ALA A 419 -29.77 21.77 2.93
C ALA A 419 -29.96 20.72 4.04
N ARG A 420 -30.74 19.65 3.76
CA ARG A 420 -30.88 18.52 4.69
C ARG A 420 -29.59 17.74 4.85
N LEU A 421 -28.81 17.56 3.76
CA LEU A 421 -27.52 16.91 3.85
C LEU A 421 -26.54 17.71 4.72
N ALA A 422 -26.49 19.04 4.54
CA ALA A 422 -25.68 19.92 5.37
C ALA A 422 -26.05 19.80 6.85
N GLN A 423 -27.35 19.78 7.17
CA GLN A 423 -27.83 19.59 8.55
C GLN A 423 -27.35 18.25 9.15
N GLN A 424 -27.42 17.14 8.40
CA GLN A 424 -26.92 15.83 8.86
C GLN A 424 -25.41 15.83 9.13
N LEU A 425 -24.66 16.63 8.36
CA LEU A 425 -23.20 16.72 8.46
C LEU A 425 -22.72 17.81 9.43
N GLY A 426 -23.62 18.59 10.02
CA GLY A 426 -23.27 19.75 10.87
C GLY A 426 -22.63 20.91 10.11
N LEU A 427 -22.92 21.04 8.80
CA LEU A 427 -22.41 22.08 7.93
C LEU A 427 -23.40 23.25 7.76
N ASP A 428 -22.88 24.42 7.41
CA ASP A 428 -23.73 25.55 6.99
C ASP A 428 -24.38 25.23 5.63
N ALA A 429 -25.71 25.25 5.59
CA ALA A 429 -26.48 24.86 4.41
C ALA A 429 -26.33 25.88 3.25
N GLN A 430 -26.16 27.16 3.55
CA GLN A 430 -25.98 28.19 2.54
C GLN A 430 -24.56 28.12 1.94
N ALA A 431 -23.54 27.89 2.76
CA ALA A 431 -22.17 27.69 2.30
C ALA A 431 -22.07 26.44 1.40
N LEU A 432 -22.66 25.29 1.79
CA LEU A 432 -22.69 24.10 0.97
C LEU A 432 -23.38 24.31 -0.37
N ALA A 433 -24.56 24.93 -0.35
CA ALA A 433 -25.31 25.27 -1.58
C ALA A 433 -24.51 26.20 -2.51
N GLY A 434 -23.84 27.21 -1.96
CA GLY A 434 -22.97 28.12 -2.71
C GLY A 434 -21.76 27.39 -3.33
N THR A 435 -21.13 26.49 -2.60
CA THR A 435 -20.00 25.69 -3.10
C THR A 435 -20.44 24.77 -4.24
N VAL A 436 -21.54 24.04 -4.07
CA VAL A 436 -22.07 23.14 -5.12
C VAL A 436 -22.52 23.96 -6.33
N ALA A 437 -23.15 25.11 -6.16
CA ALA A 437 -23.57 25.96 -7.28
C ALA A 437 -22.38 26.47 -8.11
N ARG A 438 -21.30 26.93 -7.46
CA ARG A 438 -20.06 27.32 -8.16
C ARG A 438 -19.46 26.13 -8.95
N TYR A 439 -19.29 24.99 -8.28
CA TYR A 439 -18.76 23.81 -8.94
C TYR A 439 -19.64 23.36 -10.13
N ASN A 440 -20.96 23.32 -9.94
CA ASN A 440 -21.90 22.86 -10.98
C ASN A 440 -21.83 23.70 -12.25
N ARG A 441 -21.70 25.03 -12.11
CA ARG A 441 -21.60 25.95 -13.25
C ARG A 441 -20.40 25.60 -14.14
N ASP A 442 -19.23 25.38 -13.52
CA ASP A 442 -17.99 25.15 -14.23
C ASP A 442 -17.93 23.68 -14.72
N ALA A 443 -18.36 22.72 -13.88
CA ALA A 443 -18.42 21.29 -14.21
C ALA A 443 -19.40 20.97 -15.36
N ALA A 444 -20.42 21.78 -15.59
CA ALA A 444 -21.31 21.63 -16.75
C ALA A 444 -20.57 21.84 -18.08
N GLN A 445 -19.49 22.61 -18.09
CA GLN A 445 -18.58 22.79 -19.22
C GLN A 445 -17.38 21.82 -19.19
N GLY A 446 -17.30 20.95 -18.17
CA GLY A 446 -16.19 20.05 -17.96
C GLY A 446 -14.96 20.70 -17.32
N GLU A 447 -15.10 21.88 -16.80
CA GLU A 447 -14.01 22.69 -16.23
C GLU A 447 -14.02 22.65 -14.69
N ASP A 448 -12.89 22.94 -14.09
CA ASP A 448 -12.71 23.22 -12.66
C ASP A 448 -11.58 24.26 -12.48
N PRO A 449 -11.89 25.55 -12.65
CA PRO A 449 -10.89 26.61 -12.51
C PRO A 449 -10.30 26.74 -11.11
N GLN A 450 -11.01 26.21 -10.10
CA GLN A 450 -10.59 26.33 -8.70
C GLN A 450 -9.44 25.39 -8.34
N PHE A 451 -9.48 24.15 -8.82
CA PHE A 451 -8.49 23.13 -8.46
C PHE A 451 -7.98 22.30 -9.66
N ALA A 452 -8.39 22.63 -10.88
CA ALA A 452 -8.00 21.94 -12.11
C ALA A 452 -8.31 20.43 -12.10
N LYS A 453 -9.42 20.01 -11.48
CA LYS A 453 -9.86 18.62 -11.46
C LYS A 453 -10.09 18.11 -12.89
N GLY A 454 -9.47 16.96 -13.23
CA GLY A 454 -9.51 16.40 -14.58
C GLY A 454 -8.56 17.09 -15.57
N GLY A 455 -7.68 17.99 -15.10
CA GLY A 455 -6.79 18.79 -15.94
C GLY A 455 -5.61 18.01 -16.51
N ASN A 456 -5.13 16.95 -15.85
CA ASN A 456 -3.96 16.21 -16.28
C ASN A 456 -4.23 14.73 -16.57
N SER A 457 -3.21 14.02 -17.07
CA SER A 457 -3.34 12.61 -17.47
C SER A 457 -3.68 11.69 -16.30
N TYR A 458 -3.10 11.89 -15.11
CA TYR A 458 -3.40 11.10 -13.92
C TYR A 458 -4.87 11.28 -13.49
N ASN A 459 -5.34 12.51 -13.41
CA ASN A 459 -6.73 12.80 -13.05
C ASN A 459 -7.70 12.07 -13.99
N ARG A 460 -7.49 12.23 -15.32
CA ARG A 460 -8.34 11.60 -16.33
C ARG A 460 -8.30 10.06 -16.28
N ALA A 461 -7.14 9.48 -15.99
CA ALA A 461 -6.99 8.03 -15.82
C ALA A 461 -7.78 7.49 -14.61
N MET A 462 -7.94 8.30 -13.54
CA MET A 462 -8.72 7.94 -12.35
C MET A 462 -10.23 8.22 -12.51
N GLY A 463 -10.61 9.09 -13.45
CA GLY A 463 -12.00 9.43 -13.77
C GLY A 463 -12.79 8.30 -14.46
N ASP A 464 -13.80 8.67 -15.23
CA ASP A 464 -14.52 7.77 -16.15
C ASP A 464 -14.26 8.21 -17.59
N PRO A 465 -13.47 7.48 -18.38
CA PRO A 465 -13.12 7.88 -19.74
C PRO A 465 -14.32 7.93 -20.70
N ARG A 466 -15.47 7.35 -20.31
CA ARG A 466 -16.71 7.40 -21.08
C ARG A 466 -17.56 8.64 -20.77
N HIS A 467 -17.19 9.41 -19.76
CA HIS A 467 -17.89 10.64 -19.41
C HIS A 467 -17.31 11.83 -20.17
N GLN A 468 -18.18 12.64 -20.75
CA GLN A 468 -17.83 13.83 -21.52
C GLN A 468 -18.54 15.06 -20.94
N PRO A 469 -17.98 16.26 -21.02
CA PRO A 469 -16.73 16.60 -21.74
C PRO A 469 -15.45 16.32 -20.94
N ASN A 470 -15.51 16.01 -19.64
CA ASN A 470 -14.32 15.72 -18.81
C ASN A 470 -14.54 14.46 -17.98
N ALA A 471 -13.56 13.57 -17.97
CA ALA A 471 -13.62 12.29 -17.25
C ALA A 471 -13.87 12.40 -15.74
N CYS A 472 -13.61 13.57 -15.12
CA CYS A 472 -13.69 13.77 -13.68
C CYS A 472 -14.80 14.73 -13.23
N ASN A 473 -15.34 15.57 -14.14
CA ASN A 473 -16.25 16.66 -13.79
C ASN A 473 -17.66 16.41 -14.31
N ALA A 474 -18.64 16.45 -13.40
CA ALA A 474 -20.05 16.50 -13.70
C ALA A 474 -20.77 17.26 -12.58
N PRO A 475 -21.80 18.06 -12.90
CA PRO A 475 -22.56 18.76 -11.89
C PRO A 475 -23.38 17.80 -11.00
N LEU A 476 -23.53 18.15 -9.72
CA LEU A 476 -24.38 17.47 -8.74
C LEU A 476 -25.78 18.06 -8.83
N LEU A 477 -26.71 17.41 -9.53
CA LEU A 477 -28.05 17.96 -9.84
C LEU A 477 -29.21 17.09 -9.34
N LYS A 478 -29.02 15.80 -9.16
CA LYS A 478 -30.12 14.86 -8.91
C LYS A 478 -30.13 14.36 -7.47
N ALA A 479 -31.18 14.73 -6.74
CA ALA A 479 -31.50 14.12 -5.46
C ALA A 479 -31.82 12.61 -5.60
N PRO A 480 -31.63 11.80 -4.54
CA PRO A 480 -31.02 12.19 -3.28
C PRO A 480 -29.52 12.45 -3.39
N PHE A 481 -29.01 13.32 -2.52
CA PHE A 481 -27.59 13.54 -2.35
C PHE A 481 -27.04 12.64 -1.26
N TYR A 482 -25.79 12.24 -1.41
CA TYR A 482 -25.13 11.33 -0.50
C TYR A 482 -23.80 11.89 -0.02
N ALA A 483 -23.41 11.53 1.20
CA ALA A 483 -22.09 11.87 1.73
C ALA A 483 -21.53 10.76 2.62
N ILE A 484 -20.21 10.70 2.69
CA ILE A 484 -19.46 9.94 3.69
C ILE A 484 -18.41 10.84 4.34
N THR A 485 -18.06 10.53 5.59
CA THR A 485 -17.00 11.24 6.31
C THR A 485 -15.64 10.59 6.01
N LEU A 486 -14.66 11.43 5.66
CA LEU A 486 -13.28 11.05 5.47
C LEU A 486 -12.42 11.59 6.60
N TYR A 487 -11.60 10.71 7.15
CA TYR A 487 -10.60 11.00 8.16
C TYR A 487 -9.20 10.92 7.56
N THR A 488 -8.23 11.54 8.22
CA THR A 488 -6.82 11.31 7.87
C THR A 488 -6.44 9.88 8.20
N GLY A 489 -5.59 9.30 7.37
CA GLY A 489 -5.06 7.95 7.57
C GLY A 489 -3.76 7.74 6.83
N ASP A 490 -3.20 6.55 6.94
CA ASP A 490 -1.97 6.16 6.28
C ASP A 490 -1.99 4.71 5.80
N LEU A 491 -1.08 4.40 4.88
CA LEU A 491 -0.79 3.05 4.37
C LEU A 491 0.50 2.47 4.98
N GLY A 492 1.11 3.19 5.93
CA GLY A 492 2.37 2.86 6.57
C GLY A 492 3.30 4.05 6.68
N THR A 493 4.47 3.86 7.31
CA THR A 493 5.48 4.90 7.51
C THR A 493 6.38 5.05 6.30
N SER A 494 6.75 6.29 5.98
CA SER A 494 7.83 6.64 5.04
C SER A 494 9.15 6.83 5.78
N ARG A 495 9.10 7.33 7.02
CA ARG A 495 10.26 7.42 7.90
C ARG A 495 10.66 6.03 8.37
N GLY A 496 11.95 5.72 8.34
CA GLY A 496 12.54 4.44 8.66
C GLY A 496 13.94 4.55 9.22
N LEU A 497 14.65 3.43 9.29
CA LEU A 497 16.08 3.37 9.64
C LEU A 497 16.91 3.74 8.41
N VAL A 498 17.90 4.59 8.58
CA VAL A 498 18.81 4.97 7.50
C VAL A 498 19.69 3.79 7.13
N THR A 499 19.78 3.52 5.82
CA THR A 499 20.55 2.38 5.29
C THR A 499 21.55 2.82 4.23
N SER A 500 22.52 1.95 3.97
CA SER A 500 23.36 1.97 2.78
C SER A 500 22.61 1.50 1.53
N GLU A 501 23.24 1.61 0.36
CA GLU A 501 22.76 1.09 -0.92
C GLU A 501 22.53 -0.44 -0.93
N ASN A 502 23.15 -1.17 -0.01
CA ASN A 502 22.94 -2.60 0.20
C ASN A 502 21.94 -2.92 1.33
N ALA A 503 21.15 -1.93 1.75
CA ALA A 503 20.17 -2.01 2.83
C ALA A 503 20.76 -2.32 4.22
N GLN A 504 22.08 -2.13 4.46
CA GLN A 504 22.67 -2.22 5.79
C GLN A 504 22.23 -1.04 6.64
N VAL A 505 21.79 -1.28 7.86
CA VAL A 505 21.44 -0.21 8.80
C VAL A 505 22.68 0.58 9.17
N LEU A 506 22.59 1.90 9.16
CA LEU A 506 23.69 2.80 9.53
C LEU A 506 23.53 3.28 10.98
N ASN A 507 24.65 3.44 11.68
CA ASN A 507 24.69 4.06 13.00
C ASN A 507 24.65 5.60 12.89
N GLN A 508 24.69 6.30 14.03
CA GLN A 508 24.68 7.78 14.09
C GLN A 508 25.89 8.43 13.39
N GLN A 509 27.00 7.69 13.21
CA GLN A 509 28.19 8.12 12.48
C GLN A 509 28.11 7.77 10.98
N ARG A 510 26.92 7.30 10.49
CA ARG A 510 26.70 6.87 9.11
C ARG A 510 27.55 5.67 8.69
N GLN A 511 28.01 4.86 9.62
CA GLN A 511 28.75 3.62 9.36
C GLN A 511 27.78 2.42 9.40
N PRO A 512 27.96 1.41 8.54
CA PRO A 512 27.15 0.21 8.57
C PRO A 512 27.28 -0.57 9.90
N ILE A 513 26.16 -0.92 10.50
CA ILE A 513 26.10 -1.88 11.61
C ILE A 513 26.23 -3.27 10.98
N ARG A 514 27.36 -3.94 11.25
CA ARG A 514 27.65 -5.26 10.66
C ARG A 514 26.57 -6.26 11.03
N GLY A 515 26.13 -7.06 10.03
CA GLY A 515 25.10 -8.09 10.21
C GLY A 515 23.68 -7.59 10.41
N LEU A 516 23.40 -6.26 10.28
CA LEU A 516 22.05 -5.70 10.41
C LEU A 516 21.59 -5.00 9.14
N TYR A 517 20.40 -5.39 8.66
CA TYR A 517 19.77 -4.87 7.45
C TYR A 517 18.35 -4.41 7.75
N ALA A 518 17.83 -3.43 6.99
CA ALA A 518 16.43 -3.01 7.07
C ALA A 518 15.84 -2.84 5.67
N VAL A 519 14.62 -3.34 5.47
CA VAL A 519 13.92 -3.32 4.17
C VAL A 519 12.43 -3.02 4.34
N GLY A 520 11.76 -2.64 3.26
CA GLY A 520 10.35 -2.20 3.34
C GLY A 520 10.20 -0.92 4.15
N ASN A 521 9.14 -0.80 4.96
CA ASN A 521 8.88 0.41 5.74
C ASN A 521 9.74 0.53 7.02
N ASP A 522 10.56 -0.45 7.34
CA ASP A 522 11.59 -0.30 8.38
C ASP A 522 12.83 0.45 7.85
N MET A 523 13.06 0.41 6.55
CA MET A 523 14.04 1.23 5.85
C MET A 523 13.48 2.63 5.62
N ASP A 524 14.27 3.66 5.88
CA ASP A 524 13.92 5.04 5.57
C ASP A 524 13.68 5.21 4.07
N SER A 525 12.48 5.68 3.71
CA SER A 525 12.04 5.67 2.32
C SER A 525 12.86 6.59 1.44
N MET A 526 13.36 6.07 0.32
CA MET A 526 14.00 6.88 -0.71
C MET A 526 13.08 7.96 -1.30
N MET A 527 11.78 7.85 -1.06
CA MET A 527 10.78 8.82 -1.54
C MET A 527 10.67 10.05 -0.64
N ALA A 528 11.37 10.07 0.50
CA ALA A 528 11.44 11.18 1.46
C ALA A 528 10.06 11.78 1.79
N GLY A 529 9.08 10.93 2.07
CA GLY A 529 7.71 11.35 2.39
C GLY A 529 6.84 11.72 1.19
N THR A 530 7.34 11.68 -0.04
CA THR A 530 6.54 11.88 -1.26
C THR A 530 5.93 10.57 -1.77
N TYR A 531 5.01 10.68 -2.72
CA TYR A 531 4.36 9.51 -3.32
C TYR A 531 4.33 9.60 -4.86
N PRO A 532 5.45 9.27 -5.54
CA PRO A 532 5.62 9.44 -7.00
C PRO A 532 4.65 8.67 -7.88
N GLY A 533 4.21 7.48 -7.46
CA GLY A 533 3.38 6.62 -8.30
C GLY A 533 2.90 5.36 -7.60
N PRO A 534 2.01 4.58 -8.24
CA PRO A 534 1.41 3.40 -7.60
C PRO A 534 2.43 2.27 -7.45
N GLY A 535 2.73 1.88 -6.21
CA GLY A 535 3.67 0.79 -5.92
C GLY A 535 5.07 1.23 -5.47
N ILE A 536 5.25 2.51 -5.14
CA ILE A 536 6.53 3.09 -4.66
C ILE A 536 6.97 2.54 -3.30
N THR A 537 6.13 1.81 -2.59
CA THR A 537 6.49 1.10 -1.36
C THR A 537 6.98 -0.31 -1.67
N LEU A 538 6.27 -1.04 -2.53
CA LEU A 538 6.60 -2.43 -2.85
C LEU A 538 7.78 -2.56 -3.83
N GLY A 539 7.94 -1.62 -4.77
CA GLY A 539 9.08 -1.61 -5.68
C GLY A 539 10.42 -1.57 -4.93
N PRO A 540 10.67 -0.54 -4.10
CA PRO A 540 11.84 -0.50 -3.23
C PRO A 540 11.94 -1.68 -2.26
N ALA A 541 10.82 -2.14 -1.65
CA ALA A 541 10.84 -3.28 -0.76
C ALA A 541 11.38 -4.56 -1.42
N LEU A 542 10.95 -4.85 -2.65
CA LEU A 542 11.48 -5.99 -3.41
C LEU A 542 12.96 -5.80 -3.78
N THR A 543 13.31 -4.59 -4.24
CA THR A 543 14.67 -4.27 -4.68
C THR A 543 15.68 -4.35 -3.53
N PHE A 544 15.40 -3.68 -2.41
CA PHE A 544 16.31 -3.67 -1.27
C PHE A 544 16.29 -5.00 -0.50
N GLY A 545 15.17 -5.75 -0.51
CA GLY A 545 15.15 -7.13 -0.06
C GLY A 545 16.08 -8.04 -0.87
N TYR A 546 16.09 -7.88 -2.19
CA TYR A 546 17.04 -8.56 -3.07
C TYR A 546 18.49 -8.16 -2.79
N LEU A 547 18.76 -6.84 -2.68
CA LEU A 547 20.10 -6.30 -2.46
C LEU A 547 20.68 -6.75 -1.12
N SER A 548 19.90 -6.74 -0.04
CA SER A 548 20.34 -7.18 1.29
C SER A 548 20.79 -8.64 1.28
N ALA A 549 19.99 -9.52 0.67
CA ALA A 549 20.32 -10.94 0.60
C ALA A 549 21.50 -11.23 -0.35
N ARG A 550 21.59 -10.50 -1.46
CA ARG A 550 22.75 -10.58 -2.37
C ARG A 550 24.03 -10.18 -1.64
N HIS A 551 24.00 -9.09 -0.88
CA HIS A 551 25.14 -8.62 -0.10
C HIS A 551 25.54 -9.65 0.99
N MET A 552 24.58 -10.18 1.75
CA MET A 552 24.87 -11.22 2.76
C MET A 552 25.52 -12.47 2.16
N ALA A 553 25.05 -12.92 0.98
CA ALA A 553 25.60 -14.09 0.30
C ALA A 553 27.04 -13.89 -0.24
N GLN A 554 27.49 -12.65 -0.36
CA GLN A 554 28.86 -12.31 -0.79
C GLN A 554 29.84 -12.16 0.40
N GLN A 555 29.33 -12.05 1.63
CA GLN A 555 30.18 -11.99 2.81
C GLN A 555 30.79 -13.36 3.10
N PRO A 556 32.06 -13.42 3.52
CA PRO A 556 32.65 -14.68 3.96
C PRO A 556 31.87 -15.21 5.16
N THR A 557 31.34 -16.42 5.04
CA THR A 557 30.68 -17.10 6.17
C THR A 557 31.73 -17.30 7.27
N PRO A 558 31.49 -16.85 8.52
CA PRO A 558 32.40 -17.12 9.61
C PRO A 558 32.65 -18.65 9.67
N SER A 559 33.91 -19.04 9.64
CA SER A 559 34.29 -20.46 9.74
C SER A 559 33.72 -21.05 11.04
N THR A 560 33.09 -22.20 10.98
CA THR A 560 32.49 -22.94 12.11
C THR A 560 33.53 -23.44 13.13
N GLY A 561 34.70 -22.82 13.23
CA GLY A 561 35.88 -23.27 13.92
C GLY A 561 36.32 -22.56 15.19
N GLU A 562 35.61 -21.55 15.66
CA GLU A 562 35.94 -20.93 16.96
C GLU A 562 34.66 -20.85 17.83
N THR A 563 34.41 -22.00 18.50
CA THR A 563 33.56 -21.99 19.71
C THR A 563 34.42 -21.48 20.86
N PRO A 564 34.00 -20.43 21.61
CA PRO A 564 34.71 -20.06 22.84
C PRO A 564 34.50 -21.07 23.95
#